data_a4d5b2274291778b1fa1779a2312e935
#
_entry.id   a4d5b2274291778b1fa1779a2312e935
#
_cell.length_a   1.000
_cell.length_b   1.000
_cell.length_c   1.000
_cell.angle_alpha   90.00
_cell.angle_beta   90.00
_cell.angle_gamma   90.00
#
_symmetry.space_group_name_H-M   'P 1'
#
loop_
_entity.id
_entity.type
_entity.pdbx_description
1 polymer ?
#
loop_
_entity_poly.entity_id
_entity_poly.type
_entity_poly.pdbx_seq_one_letter_code
_entity_poly.pdbx_strand_id
1 'polypeptide(L)'
;MKKLLLITILLTGSLFAQVKGNIEVPYIPYKIKMGKGFSTVQANCLTCHSFGYVLNMGKQPKSFWEGKIHKMVQDFKAPIKKKDQKIIANYLFEYYGNGKLK
;
A
#
# COMPACT_ATOMS: atom_id res chain seq x y z
N MET A 1 -58.06 -2.57 -0.78
CA MET A 1 -56.99 -1.63 -1.08
C MET A 1 -55.98 -1.45 0.05
N LYS A 2 -56.41 -1.48 1.30
CA LYS A 2 -55.46 -1.38 2.44
C LYS A 2 -54.52 -2.60 2.58
N LYS A 3 -54.92 -3.79 2.09
CA LYS A 3 -54.09 -5.01 2.13
C LYS A 3 -52.99 -5.05 1.11
N LEU A 4 -53.11 -4.35 0.00
CA LEU A 4 -52.09 -4.24 -1.05
C LEU A 4 -50.93 -3.31 -0.65
N LEU A 5 -51.18 -2.28 0.15
CA LEU A 5 -50.18 -1.33 0.65
C LEU A 5 -49.26 -1.97 1.68
N LEU A 6 -49.79 -2.89 2.51
CA LEU A 6 -48.99 -3.63 3.51
C LEU A 6 -48.00 -4.62 2.89
N ILE A 7 -48.38 -5.24 1.75
CA ILE A 7 -47.53 -6.18 1.03
C ILE A 7 -46.37 -5.49 0.34
N THR A 8 -46.59 -4.27 -0.13
CA THR A 8 -45.53 -3.48 -0.80
C THR A 8 -44.44 -3.01 0.17
N ILE A 9 -44.80 -2.72 1.41
CA ILE A 9 -43.86 -2.29 2.44
C ILE A 9 -43.01 -3.47 2.93
N LEU A 10 -43.53 -4.67 2.94
CA LEU A 10 -42.78 -5.88 3.33
C LEU A 10 -41.73 -6.30 2.29
N LEU A 11 -41.94 -6.00 1.00
CA LEU A 11 -41.01 -6.32 -0.08
C LEU A 11 -39.80 -5.38 -0.14
N THR A 12 -39.92 -4.15 0.35
CA THR A 12 -38.80 -3.21 0.33
C THR A 12 -37.82 -3.38 1.48
N GLY A 13 -38.24 -4.04 2.56
CA GLY A 13 -37.35 -4.29 3.73
C GLY A 13 -36.31 -5.40 3.56
N SER A 14 -36.46 -6.25 2.53
CA SER A 14 -35.61 -7.42 2.35
C SER A 14 -34.35 -7.15 1.49
N LEU A 15 -34.26 -5.99 0.85
CA LEU A 15 -33.15 -5.65 -0.04
C LEU A 15 -31.88 -5.19 0.67
N PHE A 16 -31.93 -4.85 1.97
CA PHE A 16 -30.79 -4.34 2.72
C PHE A 16 -30.11 -5.37 3.64
N ALA A 17 -30.58 -6.60 3.71
CA ALA A 17 -30.18 -7.56 4.72
C ALA A 17 -29.08 -8.53 4.27
N GLN A 18 -28.36 -8.28 3.16
CA GLN A 18 -27.71 -9.40 2.47
C GLN A 18 -26.22 -9.25 2.21
N VAL A 19 -25.50 -8.35 2.87
CA VAL A 19 -24.03 -8.36 2.75
C VAL A 19 -23.43 -8.92 4.04
N LYS A 20 -23.58 -10.21 4.23
CA LYS A 20 -22.72 -10.96 5.15
C LYS A 20 -21.59 -11.57 4.34
N GLY A 21 -20.57 -10.74 4.04
CA GLY A 21 -19.35 -11.25 3.45
C GLY A 21 -18.46 -11.85 4.55
N ASN A 22 -18.32 -13.16 4.57
CA ASN A 22 -17.23 -13.82 5.27
C ASN A 22 -16.01 -13.84 4.35
N ILE A 23 -15.55 -12.67 3.95
CA ILE A 23 -14.27 -12.57 3.22
C ILE A 23 -13.21 -12.35 4.28
N GLU A 24 -12.57 -13.40 4.73
CA GLU A 24 -11.34 -13.31 5.47
C GLU A 24 -10.22 -12.99 4.48
N VAL A 25 -9.72 -11.76 4.56
CA VAL A 25 -8.50 -11.40 3.83
C VAL A 25 -7.34 -12.08 4.56
N PRO A 26 -6.61 -13.01 3.91
CA PRO A 26 -5.50 -13.67 4.59
C PRO A 26 -4.43 -12.65 4.96
N TYR A 27 -4.01 -12.65 6.22
CA TYR A 27 -2.87 -11.87 6.67
C TYR A 27 -1.59 -12.50 6.13
N ILE A 28 -0.93 -11.81 5.22
CA ILE A 28 0.36 -12.23 4.68
C ILE A 28 1.45 -11.41 5.37
N PRO A 29 2.21 -11.99 6.32
CA PRO A 29 3.30 -11.28 6.95
C PRO A 29 4.49 -11.17 5.99
N TYR A 30 4.91 -9.96 5.69
CA TYR A 30 6.13 -9.70 4.95
C TYR A 30 7.29 -9.54 5.92
N LYS A 31 8.35 -10.32 5.73
CA LYS A 31 9.60 -10.13 6.47
C LYS A 31 10.37 -8.97 5.86
N ILE A 32 10.29 -7.83 6.50
CA ILE A 32 11.02 -6.64 6.09
C ILE A 32 12.42 -6.72 6.68
N LYS A 33 13.44 -6.50 5.84
CA LYS A 33 14.84 -6.53 6.30
C LYS A 33 15.13 -5.36 7.22
N MET A 34 15.57 -5.65 8.42
CA MET A 34 15.99 -4.65 9.41
C MET A 34 17.39 -4.18 9.09
N GLY A 35 17.64 -2.89 9.20
CA GLY A 35 18.97 -2.33 8.96
C GLY A 35 18.95 -0.82 8.89
N LYS A 36 20.07 -0.23 8.46
CA LYS A 36 20.21 1.22 8.33
C LYS A 36 19.17 1.78 7.34
N GLY A 37 18.37 2.73 7.80
CA GLY A 37 17.30 3.36 7.00
C GLY A 37 15.92 2.73 7.17
N PHE A 38 15.79 1.59 7.85
CA PHE A 38 14.51 0.93 8.05
C PHE A 38 13.47 1.84 8.72
N SER A 39 13.86 2.54 9.79
CA SER A 39 12.94 3.43 10.51
C SER A 39 12.41 4.56 9.62
N THR A 40 13.24 5.09 8.74
CA THR A 40 12.85 6.13 7.78
C THR A 40 11.87 5.58 6.74
N VAL A 41 12.12 4.37 6.24
CA VAL A 41 11.22 3.68 5.32
C VAL A 41 9.88 3.40 6.00
N GLN A 42 9.90 2.90 7.22
CA GLN A 42 8.69 2.62 7.98
C GLN A 42 7.84 3.88 8.18
N ALA A 43 8.47 4.99 8.55
CA ALA A 43 7.77 6.24 8.81
C ALA A 43 7.16 6.87 7.55
N ASN A 44 7.81 6.72 6.38
CA ASN A 44 7.42 7.44 5.17
C ASN A 44 6.70 6.55 4.13
N CYS A 45 7.02 5.28 4.02
CA CYS A 45 6.52 4.42 2.95
C CYS A 45 5.30 3.60 3.34
N LEU A 46 5.21 3.17 4.60
CA LEU A 46 4.15 2.25 5.04
C LEU A 46 2.85 2.95 5.39
N THR A 47 2.77 4.27 5.29
CA THR A 47 1.53 5.03 5.50
C THR A 47 0.56 4.93 4.33
N CYS A 48 1.06 4.73 3.11
CA CYS A 48 0.25 4.72 1.88
C CYS A 48 0.17 3.33 1.24
N HIS A 49 1.21 2.52 1.35
CA HIS A 49 1.32 1.20 0.73
C HIS A 49 1.74 0.15 1.74
N SER A 50 1.30 -1.09 1.52
CA SER A 50 1.93 -2.23 2.17
C SER A 50 3.33 -2.47 1.57
N PHE A 51 4.22 -3.07 2.33
CA PHE A 51 5.56 -3.39 1.85
C PHE A 51 5.55 -4.42 0.71
N GLY A 52 4.49 -5.22 0.62
CA GLY A 52 4.30 -6.13 -0.51
C GLY A 52 4.31 -5.43 -1.87
N TYR A 53 3.82 -4.21 -1.94
CA TYR A 53 3.88 -3.40 -3.16
C TYR A 53 5.33 -3.17 -3.61
N VAL A 54 6.23 -2.88 -2.65
CA VAL A 54 7.65 -2.69 -2.91
C VAL A 54 8.31 -4.00 -3.34
N LEU A 55 8.01 -5.10 -2.66
CA LEU A 55 8.56 -6.42 -2.98
C LEU A 55 8.18 -6.90 -4.38
N ASN A 56 6.98 -6.57 -4.83
CA ASN A 56 6.50 -6.94 -6.17
C ASN A 56 7.24 -6.25 -7.32
N MET A 57 7.98 -5.18 -7.03
CA MET A 57 8.80 -4.52 -8.04
C MET A 57 10.07 -5.32 -8.40
N GLY A 58 10.42 -6.32 -7.59
CA GLY A 58 11.61 -7.13 -7.79
C GLY A 58 12.90 -6.40 -7.47
N LYS A 59 14.02 -7.03 -7.76
CA LYS A 59 15.34 -6.45 -7.54
C LYS A 59 15.67 -5.47 -8.67
N GLN A 60 15.75 -4.21 -8.33
CA GLN A 60 15.95 -3.12 -9.28
C GLN A 60 17.24 -2.34 -9.00
N PRO A 61 17.80 -1.63 -10.00
CA PRO A 61 18.96 -0.79 -9.81
C PRO A 61 18.65 0.43 -8.94
N LYS A 62 19.69 1.07 -8.43
CA LYS A 62 19.56 2.26 -7.57
C LYS A 62 18.77 3.37 -8.24
N SER A 63 19.02 3.63 -9.52
CA SER A 63 18.30 4.65 -10.30
C SER A 63 16.79 4.42 -10.34
N PHE A 64 16.36 3.16 -10.36
CA PHE A 64 14.94 2.81 -10.31
C PHE A 64 14.31 3.26 -8.99
N TRP A 65 14.95 2.96 -7.88
CA TRP A 65 14.43 3.34 -6.56
C TRP A 65 14.40 4.85 -6.36
N GLU A 66 15.46 5.54 -6.79
CA GLU A 66 15.48 6.99 -6.77
C GLU A 66 14.36 7.60 -7.61
N GLY A 67 14.13 7.07 -8.81
CA GLY A 67 13.05 7.49 -9.70
C GLY A 67 11.66 7.26 -9.12
N LYS A 68 11.45 6.12 -8.44
CA LYS A 68 10.17 5.83 -7.79
C LYS A 68 9.88 6.78 -6.64
N ILE A 69 10.89 7.09 -5.82
CA ILE A 69 10.74 8.04 -4.71
C ILE A 69 10.47 9.44 -5.26
N HIS A 70 11.19 9.84 -6.29
CA HIS A 70 10.98 11.13 -6.96
C HIS A 70 9.54 11.25 -7.49
N LYS A 71 9.03 10.20 -8.12
CA LYS A 71 7.66 10.15 -8.62
C LYS A 71 6.63 10.29 -7.49
N MET A 72 6.83 9.61 -6.38
CA MET A 72 5.94 9.72 -5.22
C MET A 72 5.88 11.15 -4.67
N VAL A 73 7.00 11.83 -4.63
CA VAL A 73 7.08 13.21 -4.14
C VAL A 73 6.51 14.20 -5.14
N GLN A 74 6.86 14.09 -6.42
CA GLN A 74 6.46 15.04 -7.46
C GLN A 74 5.00 14.82 -7.91
N ASP A 75 4.62 13.60 -8.22
CA ASP A 75 3.33 13.30 -8.81
C ASP A 75 2.25 13.07 -7.75
N PHE A 76 2.57 12.34 -6.70
CA PHE A 76 1.63 11.98 -5.64
C PHE A 76 1.71 12.87 -4.40
N LYS A 77 2.62 13.86 -4.41
CA LYS A 77 2.78 14.84 -3.32
C LYS A 77 3.07 14.20 -1.94
N ALA A 78 3.77 13.08 -1.94
CA ALA A 78 4.19 12.45 -0.68
C ALA A 78 5.09 13.40 0.12
N PRO A 79 4.80 13.63 1.41
CA PRO A 79 5.54 14.60 2.23
C PRO A 79 6.86 14.00 2.76
N ILE A 80 7.77 13.64 1.85
CA ILE A 80 9.06 13.05 2.18
C ILE A 80 10.15 14.08 2.03
N LYS A 81 10.89 14.37 3.10
CA LYS A 81 12.01 15.32 3.09
C LYS A 81 13.14 14.81 2.19
N LYS A 82 13.89 15.72 1.55
CA LYS A 82 15.02 15.34 0.68
C LYS A 82 16.04 14.44 1.37
N LYS A 83 16.35 14.71 2.62
CA LYS A 83 17.23 13.86 3.45
C LYS A 83 16.70 12.43 3.54
N ASP A 84 15.42 12.27 3.79
CA ASP A 84 14.78 10.98 3.94
C ASP A 84 14.68 10.24 2.61
N GLN A 85 14.48 10.95 1.50
CA GLN A 85 14.47 10.37 0.16
C GLN A 85 15.77 9.61 -0.14
N LYS A 86 16.91 10.18 0.20
CA LYS A 86 18.23 9.52 0.02
C LYS A 86 18.37 8.30 0.92
N ILE A 87 17.95 8.39 2.16
CA ILE A 87 18.01 7.29 3.11
C ILE A 87 17.14 6.12 2.62
N ILE A 88 15.94 6.41 2.15
CA ILE A 88 15.00 5.41 1.62
C ILE A 88 15.57 4.75 0.36
N ALA A 89 16.09 5.53 -0.59
CA ALA A 89 16.68 5.00 -1.80
C ALA A 89 17.87 4.08 -1.51
N ASN A 90 18.73 4.46 -0.59
CA ASN A 90 19.87 3.65 -0.19
C ASN A 90 19.44 2.35 0.50
N TYR A 91 18.43 2.41 1.37
CA TYR A 91 17.88 1.22 2.02
C TYR A 91 17.30 0.24 0.98
N LEU A 92 16.47 0.72 0.07
CA LEU A 92 15.85 -0.12 -0.96
C LEU A 92 16.90 -0.71 -1.90
N PHE A 93 17.91 0.05 -2.27
CA PHE A 93 18.99 -0.46 -3.09
C PHE A 93 19.85 -1.50 -2.38
N GLU A 94 20.17 -1.28 -1.11
CA GLU A 94 21.02 -2.19 -0.33
C GLU A 94 20.34 -3.54 -0.09
N TYR A 95 19.09 -3.51 0.33
CA TYR A 95 18.37 -4.73 0.75
C TYR A 95 17.51 -5.37 -0.34
N TYR A 96 17.06 -4.62 -1.32
CA TYR A 96 16.15 -5.06 -2.37
C TYR A 96 16.61 -4.67 -3.78
N GLY A 97 17.82 -4.20 -3.93
CA GLY A 97 18.40 -3.84 -5.21
C GLY A 97 19.07 -5.01 -5.93
N ASN A 98 19.46 -4.76 -7.18
CA ASN A 98 20.19 -5.73 -8.01
C ASN A 98 21.72 -5.53 -8.01
N GLY A 99 22.23 -4.62 -7.18
CA GLY A 99 23.64 -4.28 -7.11
C GLY A 99 24.15 -3.31 -8.19
N LYS A 100 23.29 -2.86 -9.10
CA LYS A 100 23.66 -1.94 -10.18
C LYS A 100 23.18 -0.53 -9.87
N LEU A 101 23.98 0.48 -10.24
CA LEU A 101 23.62 1.88 -10.04
C LEU A 101 22.55 2.36 -11.06
N LYS A 102 22.57 1.80 -12.22
CA LYS A 102 21.61 2.11 -13.30
C LYS A 102 20.97 0.86 -13.87
#